data_d070a0c72582161a513d3263f5cd2199
#
_entry.id   d070a0c72582161a513d3263f5cd2199
#
_cell.length_a   1.000
_cell.length_b   1.000
_cell.length_c   1.000
_cell.angle_alpha   90.00
_cell.angle_beta   90.00
_cell.angle_gamma   90.00
#
_symmetry.space_group_name_H-M   'P 1'
#
loop_
_entity.id
_entity.type
_entity.pdbx_description
1 polymer ?
#
loop_
_entity_poly.entity_id
_entity_poly.type
_entity_poly.pdbx_seq_one_letter_code
_entity_poly.pdbx_strand_id
1 'polypeptide(L)'
;MEPLRQSTDDLDRTGKQTQEGYAPFIIVVNSGWVDGERAMHLVERKNKTGFSVMDSDDINRFKPIEGITIPDGMAYMLADIDTGKQTLNVTPNEALPTILQQNRSPLTLEEGIALITHYPELLGKNNGFSLLASRCGDRRVTALWISGGRPKLGWCWAGNPHTWLGSASCGGRRGLPAGNSL
;
A
#
# COMPACT_ATOMS: atom_id res chain seq x y z
N MET A 1 -2.88 16.25 18.57
CA MET A 1 -3.63 16.28 17.27
C MET A 1 -3.22 17.42 16.34
N GLU A 2 -2.60 18.48 16.85
CA GLU A 2 -2.10 19.64 16.06
C GLU A 2 -1.03 19.29 15.00
N PRO A 3 -0.01 18.47 15.28
CA PRO A 3 1.06 18.17 14.31
C PRO A 3 0.58 17.44 13.06
N LEU A 4 -0.46 16.62 13.17
CA LEU A 4 -1.07 15.92 12.01
C LEU A 4 -1.82 16.91 11.08
N ARG A 5 -2.45 17.93 11.64
CA ARG A 5 -3.15 18.96 10.87
C ARG A 5 -2.18 19.81 10.05
N GLN A 6 -1.05 20.23 10.62
CA GLN A 6 -0.04 21.00 9.89
C GLN A 6 0.56 20.20 8.74
N SER A 7 0.81 18.89 8.91
CA SER A 7 1.31 18.03 7.83
C SER A 7 0.31 17.79 6.71
N THR A 8 -1.00 17.94 6.96
CA THR A 8 -2.04 17.78 5.94
C THR A 8 -2.40 19.10 5.23
N ASP A 9 -2.11 20.25 5.84
CA ASP A 9 -2.42 21.56 5.26
C ASP A 9 -1.54 21.88 4.03
N ASP A 10 -0.35 21.28 3.95
CA ASP A 10 0.55 21.36 2.79
C ASP A 10 0.17 20.39 1.64
N LEU A 11 -0.81 19.49 1.87
CA LEU A 11 -1.32 18.62 0.81
C LEU A 11 -2.31 19.42 -0.02
N ASP A 12 -2.02 19.54 -1.29
CA ASP A 12 -2.90 20.19 -2.26
C ASP A 12 -4.31 19.57 -2.21
N ARG A 13 -5.26 20.30 -1.62
CA ARG A 13 -6.66 19.89 -1.49
C ARG A 13 -7.42 20.02 -2.80
N THR A 14 -6.73 20.34 -3.89
CA THR A 14 -7.35 20.55 -5.20
C THR A 14 -7.85 19.25 -5.82
N GLY A 15 -9.13 19.00 -5.71
CA GLY A 15 -9.98 18.31 -6.69
C GLY A 15 -9.73 16.83 -7.02
N LYS A 16 -8.64 16.20 -6.55
CA LYS A 16 -8.37 14.77 -6.80
C LYS A 16 -9.08 13.80 -5.84
N GLN A 17 -9.90 14.29 -4.96
CA GLN A 17 -10.52 13.52 -3.86
C GLN A 17 -11.40 12.35 -4.28
N THR A 18 -11.68 12.14 -5.56
CA THR A 18 -12.61 11.12 -6.02
C THR A 18 -12.23 10.49 -7.36
N GLN A 19 -10.97 10.58 -7.80
CA GLN A 19 -10.56 9.77 -8.94
C GLN A 19 -10.53 8.31 -8.51
N GLU A 20 -11.20 7.48 -9.27
CA GLU A 20 -11.22 6.04 -9.08
C GLU A 20 -9.80 5.48 -9.00
N GLY A 21 -9.42 4.90 -7.85
CA GLY A 21 -8.07 4.37 -7.60
C GLY A 21 -7.10 5.32 -6.87
N TYR A 22 -7.56 6.47 -6.38
CA TYR A 22 -6.74 7.47 -5.72
C TYR A 22 -7.14 7.71 -4.25
N ALA A 23 -6.15 7.91 -3.38
CA ALA A 23 -6.34 8.38 -2.02
C ALA A 23 -5.35 9.53 -1.69
N PRO A 24 -5.81 10.64 -1.08
CA PRO A 24 -4.95 11.79 -0.81
C PRO A 24 -3.88 11.49 0.22
N PHE A 25 -4.22 10.80 1.30
CA PHE A 25 -3.28 10.34 2.32
C PHE A 25 -3.89 9.24 3.20
N ILE A 26 -3.02 8.51 3.88
CA ILE A 26 -3.35 7.56 4.95
C ILE A 26 -2.30 7.65 6.06
N ILE A 27 -2.66 7.13 7.24
CA ILE A 27 -1.71 6.86 8.32
C ILE A 27 -1.35 5.37 8.28
N VAL A 28 -0.07 5.09 8.28
CA VAL A 28 0.49 3.74 8.31
C VAL A 28 1.12 3.50 9.67
N VAL A 29 0.72 2.42 10.35
CA VAL A 29 1.37 1.95 11.57
C VAL A 29 2.55 1.08 11.19
N ASN A 30 3.73 1.32 11.77
CA ASN A 30 4.92 0.55 11.47
C ASN A 30 4.76 -0.94 11.83
N SER A 31 5.30 -1.82 10.98
CA SER A 31 5.18 -3.28 11.10
C SER A 31 5.70 -3.87 12.41
N GLY A 32 6.59 -3.17 13.12
CA GLY A 32 7.03 -3.56 14.46
C GLY A 32 5.90 -3.60 15.51
N TRP A 33 4.74 -3.01 15.22
CA TRP A 33 3.58 -2.92 16.13
C TRP A 33 2.41 -3.80 15.69
N VAL A 34 2.28 -4.09 14.41
CA VAL A 34 1.17 -4.87 13.85
C VAL A 34 1.70 -5.88 12.84
N ASP A 35 1.44 -7.15 13.11
CA ASP A 35 1.70 -8.24 12.18
C ASP A 35 0.78 -8.14 10.95
N GLY A 36 1.33 -8.36 9.76
CA GLY A 36 0.59 -8.19 8.50
C GLY A 36 -0.58 -9.19 8.33
N GLU A 37 -0.47 -10.40 8.86
CA GLU A 37 -1.57 -11.37 8.84
C GLU A 37 -2.73 -10.90 9.73
N ARG A 38 -2.41 -10.44 10.96
CA ARG A 38 -3.39 -9.85 11.88
C ARG A 38 -4.00 -8.58 11.30
N ALA A 39 -3.19 -7.73 10.67
CA ALA A 39 -3.69 -6.50 10.04
C ALA A 39 -4.74 -6.81 8.96
N MET A 40 -4.57 -7.88 8.18
CA MET A 40 -5.57 -8.30 7.19
C MET A 40 -6.90 -8.73 7.82
N HIS A 41 -6.90 -9.26 9.03
CA HIS A 41 -8.14 -9.58 9.75
C HIS A 41 -8.88 -8.34 10.28
N LEU A 42 -8.24 -7.18 10.32
CA LEU A 42 -8.86 -5.89 10.67
C LEU A 42 -9.45 -5.18 9.46
N VAL A 43 -9.06 -5.58 8.25
CA VAL A 43 -9.64 -5.03 7.02
C VAL A 43 -11.06 -5.53 6.85
N GLU A 44 -12.01 -4.62 6.68
CA GLU A 44 -13.41 -4.96 6.41
C GLU A 44 -13.90 -4.27 5.13
N ARG A 45 -14.57 -5.02 4.26
CA ARG A 45 -15.20 -4.50 3.05
C ARG A 45 -16.56 -5.16 2.84
N LYS A 46 -17.65 -4.36 2.79
CA LYS A 46 -19.03 -4.86 2.62
C LYS A 46 -19.38 -5.95 3.64
N ASN A 47 -19.06 -5.73 4.91
CA ASN A 47 -19.26 -6.65 6.03
C ASN A 47 -18.51 -8.00 5.87
N LYS A 48 -17.41 -8.00 5.11
CA LYS A 48 -16.57 -9.18 4.92
C LYS A 48 -15.14 -8.86 5.33
N THR A 49 -14.63 -9.63 6.27
CA THR A 49 -13.26 -9.53 6.79
C THR A 49 -12.25 -9.99 5.75
N GLY A 50 -11.13 -9.28 5.65
CA GLY A 50 -9.99 -9.66 4.84
C GLY A 50 -9.30 -10.93 5.36
N PHE A 51 -8.41 -11.49 4.55
CA PHE A 51 -7.60 -12.64 4.92
C PHE A 51 -6.29 -12.67 4.12
N SER A 52 -5.31 -13.43 4.64
CA SER A 52 -4.05 -13.70 3.95
C SER A 52 -3.97 -15.17 3.54
N VAL A 53 -3.29 -15.46 2.43
CA VAL A 53 -2.85 -16.82 2.04
C VAL A 53 -1.37 -17.05 2.32
N MET A 54 -0.72 -16.06 2.92
CA MET A 54 0.61 -16.14 3.49
C MET A 54 0.46 -16.11 5.01
N ASP A 55 1.21 -16.96 5.71
CA ASP A 55 1.34 -16.89 7.16
C ASP A 55 2.29 -15.74 7.57
N SER A 56 2.37 -15.48 8.88
CA SER A 56 3.21 -14.42 9.42
C SER A 56 4.70 -14.60 9.08
N ASP A 57 5.19 -15.84 9.05
CA ASP A 57 6.60 -16.12 8.74
C ASP A 57 6.91 -15.79 7.27
N ASP A 58 6.03 -16.15 6.34
CA ASP A 58 6.19 -15.82 4.92
C ASP A 58 6.06 -14.30 4.68
N ILE A 59 5.09 -13.64 5.33
CA ILE A 59 4.92 -12.18 5.27
C ILE A 59 6.18 -11.47 5.77
N ASN A 60 6.75 -11.92 6.89
CA ASN A 60 7.93 -11.31 7.51
C ASN A 60 9.21 -11.43 6.66
N ARG A 61 9.23 -12.25 5.62
CA ARG A 61 10.33 -12.32 4.65
C ARG A 61 10.32 -11.15 3.67
N PHE A 62 9.16 -10.53 3.44
CA PHE A 62 9.05 -9.39 2.54
C PHE A 62 9.56 -8.12 3.23
N LYS A 63 10.64 -7.57 2.70
CA LYS A 63 11.30 -6.37 3.22
C LYS A 63 11.26 -5.25 2.19
N PRO A 64 11.31 -3.98 2.62
CA PRO A 64 11.45 -2.87 1.69
C PRO A 64 12.66 -3.05 0.76
N ILE A 65 12.47 -2.77 -0.52
CA ILE A 65 13.56 -2.78 -1.51
C ILE A 65 14.51 -1.60 -1.25
N GLU A 66 15.71 -1.69 -1.84
CA GLU A 66 16.69 -0.60 -1.82
C GLU A 66 16.07 0.72 -2.33
N GLY A 67 16.42 1.83 -1.69
CA GLY A 67 15.88 3.16 -2.01
C GLY A 67 14.53 3.48 -1.37
N ILE A 68 13.88 2.53 -0.69
CA ILE A 68 12.67 2.79 0.09
C ILE A 68 13.02 2.99 1.56
N THR A 69 12.86 4.23 2.03
CA THR A 69 13.06 4.57 3.44
C THR A 69 11.72 4.70 4.14
N ILE A 70 11.50 3.87 5.16
CA ILE A 70 10.32 3.95 6.02
C ILE A 70 10.65 4.93 7.16
N PRO A 71 9.81 5.95 7.39
CA PRO A 71 10.03 6.88 8.50
C PRO A 71 10.05 6.16 9.86
N ASP A 72 10.93 6.63 10.74
CA ASP A 72 10.99 6.14 12.12
C ASP A 72 9.73 6.50 12.92
N GLY A 73 9.52 5.79 14.02
CA GLY A 73 8.41 6.02 14.94
C GLY A 73 7.31 4.97 14.84
N MET A 74 6.24 5.18 15.59
CA MET A 74 5.11 4.24 15.66
C MET A 74 4.28 4.26 14.37
N ALA A 75 4.15 5.42 13.73
CA ALA A 75 3.36 5.62 12.53
C ALA A 75 3.90 6.77 11.69
N TYR A 76 3.53 6.78 10.42
CA TYR A 76 3.86 7.83 9.47
C TYR A 76 2.71 8.08 8.49
N MET A 77 2.76 9.20 7.79
CA MET A 77 1.80 9.55 6.75
C MET A 77 2.33 9.14 5.38
N LEU A 78 1.49 8.48 4.61
CA LEU A 78 1.67 8.20 3.19
C LEU A 78 0.75 9.15 2.41
N ALA A 79 1.27 9.85 1.41
CA ALA A 79 0.54 10.87 0.67
C ALA A 79 0.50 10.60 -0.83
N ASP A 80 -0.54 11.12 -1.50
CA ASP A 80 -0.73 11.04 -2.95
C ASP A 80 -0.66 9.59 -3.46
N ILE A 81 -1.61 8.77 -3.04
CA ILE A 81 -1.61 7.32 -3.30
C ILE A 81 -2.45 7.02 -4.54
N ASP A 82 -1.88 6.22 -5.45
CA ASP A 82 -2.53 5.72 -6.65
C ASP A 82 -2.43 4.18 -6.68
N THR A 83 -3.53 3.48 -6.91
CA THR A 83 -3.59 2.01 -6.98
C THR A 83 -3.03 1.43 -8.29
N GLY A 84 -2.61 2.29 -9.23
CA GLY A 84 -1.91 1.89 -10.45
C GLY A 84 -2.81 1.37 -11.55
N LYS A 85 -4.01 1.93 -11.76
CA LYS A 85 -4.89 1.52 -12.87
C LYS A 85 -4.24 1.63 -14.25
N GLN A 86 -3.35 2.60 -14.45
CA GLN A 86 -2.57 2.77 -15.67
C GLN A 86 -1.53 1.67 -15.90
N THR A 87 -1.22 0.87 -14.89
CA THR A 87 -0.30 -0.28 -14.97
C THR A 87 -1.03 -1.63 -15.02
N LEU A 88 -2.33 -1.64 -15.25
CA LEU A 88 -3.07 -2.88 -15.54
C LEU A 88 -2.47 -3.55 -16.78
N ASN A 89 -2.34 -4.87 -16.74
CA ASN A 89 -1.71 -5.67 -17.79
C ASN A 89 -0.22 -5.34 -18.07
N VAL A 90 0.45 -4.68 -17.12
CA VAL A 90 1.90 -4.44 -17.13
C VAL A 90 2.53 -5.34 -16.06
N THR A 91 3.67 -5.96 -16.36
CA THR A 91 4.36 -6.79 -15.37
C THR A 91 4.90 -5.92 -14.23
N PRO A 92 4.96 -6.40 -12.98
CA PRO A 92 5.62 -5.71 -11.87
C PRO A 92 7.05 -5.25 -12.20
N ASN A 93 7.80 -6.04 -12.97
CA ASN A 93 9.17 -5.69 -13.39
C ASN A 93 9.22 -4.47 -14.33
N GLU A 94 8.21 -4.29 -15.19
CA GLU A 94 8.11 -3.14 -16.10
C GLU A 94 7.47 -1.92 -15.41
N ALA A 95 6.53 -2.16 -14.48
CA ALA A 95 5.86 -1.09 -13.76
C ALA A 95 6.80 -0.35 -12.80
N LEU A 96 7.70 -1.06 -12.12
CA LEU A 96 8.60 -0.46 -11.13
C LEU A 96 9.47 0.68 -11.69
N PRO A 97 10.25 0.50 -12.78
CA PRO A 97 11.02 1.60 -13.35
C PRO A 97 10.15 2.75 -13.83
N THR A 98 8.94 2.47 -14.36
CA THR A 98 8.00 3.52 -14.79
C THR A 98 7.53 4.38 -13.60
N ILE A 99 7.18 3.76 -12.47
CA ILE A 99 6.80 4.45 -11.24
C ILE A 99 7.95 5.36 -10.76
N LEU A 100 9.17 4.84 -10.73
CA LEU A 100 10.35 5.61 -10.29
C LEU A 100 10.66 6.78 -11.24
N GLN A 101 10.53 6.61 -12.56
CA GLN A 101 10.70 7.69 -13.55
C GLN A 101 9.67 8.82 -13.40
N GLN A 102 8.49 8.51 -12.87
CA GLN A 102 7.46 9.49 -12.55
C GLN A 102 7.70 10.20 -11.20
N ASN A 103 8.85 10.02 -10.57
CA ASN A 103 9.17 10.50 -9.22
C ASN A 103 8.16 10.03 -8.16
N ARG A 104 7.56 8.86 -8.37
CA ARG A 104 6.69 8.20 -7.41
C ARG A 104 7.42 7.05 -6.74
N SER A 105 6.93 6.65 -5.58
CA SER A 105 7.47 5.52 -4.82
C SER A 105 6.48 4.36 -4.80
N PRO A 106 6.91 3.11 -5.09
CA PRO A 106 6.02 1.96 -4.94
C PRO A 106 5.62 1.76 -3.48
N LEU A 107 4.48 1.13 -3.23
CA LEU A 107 4.00 0.82 -1.88
C LEU A 107 4.63 -0.46 -1.33
N THR A 108 4.84 -0.46 0.00
CA THR A 108 5.15 -1.68 0.77
C THR A 108 3.89 -2.49 1.07
N LEU A 109 4.07 -3.70 1.59
CA LEU A 109 2.99 -4.59 2.02
C LEU A 109 2.12 -3.91 3.09
N GLU A 110 2.74 -3.32 4.10
CA GLU A 110 2.07 -2.66 5.21
C GLU A 110 1.27 -1.44 4.74
N GLU A 111 1.83 -0.68 3.81
CA GLU A 111 1.17 0.49 3.21
C GLU A 111 -0.05 0.09 2.40
N GLY A 112 0.04 -1.02 1.66
CA GLY A 112 -1.11 -1.56 0.94
C GLY A 112 -2.23 -2.02 1.86
N ILE A 113 -1.92 -2.70 2.97
CA ILE A 113 -2.92 -3.11 3.97
C ILE A 113 -3.54 -1.88 4.62
N ALA A 114 -2.73 -0.89 5.02
CA ALA A 114 -3.21 0.36 5.58
C ALA A 114 -4.14 1.09 4.60
N LEU A 115 -3.80 1.11 3.31
CA LEU A 115 -4.63 1.73 2.27
C LEU A 115 -6.04 1.12 2.23
N ILE A 116 -6.16 -0.20 2.18
CA ILE A 116 -7.48 -0.86 2.14
C ILE A 116 -8.18 -0.94 3.49
N THR A 117 -7.48 -0.63 4.59
CA THR A 117 -8.10 -0.42 5.90
C THR A 117 -8.80 0.93 5.95
N HIS A 118 -8.19 1.98 5.42
CA HIS A 118 -8.75 3.33 5.35
C HIS A 118 -9.78 3.50 4.23
N TYR A 119 -9.51 2.91 3.06
CA TYR A 119 -10.31 3.05 1.83
C TYR A 119 -10.57 1.66 1.20
N PRO A 120 -11.40 0.81 1.85
CA PRO A 120 -11.64 -0.55 1.38
C PRO A 120 -12.32 -0.61 0.00
N GLU A 121 -12.98 0.46 -0.42
CA GLU A 121 -13.62 0.60 -1.74
C GLU A 121 -12.61 0.69 -2.89
N LEU A 122 -11.37 1.10 -2.64
CA LEU A 122 -10.31 1.16 -3.65
C LEU A 122 -9.93 -0.24 -4.16
N LEU A 123 -10.20 -1.28 -3.37
CA LEU A 123 -10.02 -2.66 -3.79
C LEU A 123 -11.31 -3.19 -4.44
N GLY A 124 -11.29 -3.38 -5.75
CA GLY A 124 -12.43 -3.85 -6.54
C GLY A 124 -12.21 -5.23 -7.17
N LYS A 125 -13.27 -5.81 -7.74
CA LYS A 125 -13.21 -7.13 -8.39
C LYS A 125 -12.14 -7.22 -9.49
N ASN A 126 -11.97 -6.13 -10.25
CA ASN A 126 -10.97 -6.02 -11.32
C ASN A 126 -9.97 -4.88 -11.05
N ASN A 127 -9.83 -4.47 -9.80
CA ASN A 127 -8.97 -3.40 -9.33
C ASN A 127 -8.19 -3.90 -8.11
N GLY A 128 -7.38 -4.93 -8.30
CA GLY A 128 -6.33 -5.30 -7.37
C GLY A 128 -5.06 -4.51 -7.65
N PHE A 129 -4.10 -4.57 -6.75
CA PHE A 129 -2.81 -3.92 -6.95
C PHE A 129 -1.66 -4.65 -6.26
N SER A 130 -0.52 -4.62 -6.93
CA SER A 130 0.77 -5.12 -6.44
C SER A 130 1.48 -4.07 -5.59
N LEU A 131 2.26 -4.54 -4.63
CA LEU A 131 2.99 -3.74 -3.64
C LEU A 131 4.49 -3.96 -3.88
N LEU A 132 5.03 -3.24 -4.88
CA LEU A 132 6.33 -3.51 -5.47
C LEU A 132 7.51 -3.19 -4.55
N ALA A 133 7.30 -2.39 -3.50
CA ALA A 133 8.33 -2.04 -2.55
C ALA A 133 8.64 -3.15 -1.54
N SER A 134 7.86 -4.24 -1.47
CA SER A 134 8.12 -5.35 -0.57
C SER A 134 8.54 -6.61 -1.34
N ARG A 135 9.77 -7.11 -1.08
CA ARG A 135 10.35 -8.27 -1.75
C ARG A 135 10.98 -9.24 -0.74
N CYS A 136 11.02 -10.52 -1.08
CA CYS A 136 11.55 -11.58 -0.20
C CYS A 136 12.75 -12.35 -0.82
N GLY A 137 13.43 -11.76 -1.81
CA GLY A 137 14.61 -12.35 -2.45
C GLY A 137 14.31 -13.36 -3.57
N ASP A 138 13.04 -13.68 -3.80
CA ASP A 138 12.59 -14.48 -4.94
C ASP A 138 11.80 -13.64 -5.96
N ARG A 139 11.10 -14.27 -6.89
CA ARG A 139 10.32 -13.58 -7.93
C ARG A 139 8.92 -13.17 -7.49
N ARG A 140 8.53 -13.38 -6.24
CA ARG A 140 7.22 -13.00 -5.71
C ARG A 140 7.15 -11.51 -5.42
N VAL A 141 5.97 -10.94 -5.64
CA VAL A 141 5.58 -9.58 -5.29
C VAL A 141 4.27 -9.66 -4.54
N THR A 142 4.18 -9.02 -3.38
CA THR A 142 2.93 -9.00 -2.61
C THR A 142 1.85 -8.25 -3.38
N ALA A 143 0.61 -8.67 -3.22
CA ALA A 143 -0.53 -8.07 -3.91
C ALA A 143 -1.82 -8.22 -3.10
N LEU A 144 -2.73 -7.29 -3.34
CA LEU A 144 -4.06 -7.24 -2.75
C LEU A 144 -5.13 -7.31 -3.84
N TRP A 145 -6.15 -8.14 -3.65
CA TRP A 145 -7.29 -8.25 -4.57
C TRP A 145 -8.55 -8.78 -3.87
N ILE A 146 -9.67 -8.82 -4.57
CA ILE A 146 -10.91 -9.41 -4.06
C ILE A 146 -11.01 -10.88 -4.49
N SER A 147 -11.17 -11.76 -3.52
CA SER A 147 -11.39 -13.20 -3.72
C SER A 147 -12.61 -13.66 -2.90
N GLY A 148 -13.61 -14.29 -3.54
CA GLY A 148 -14.85 -14.66 -2.85
C GLY A 148 -15.62 -13.46 -2.24
N GLY A 149 -15.41 -12.26 -2.78
CA GLY A 149 -15.98 -11.02 -2.26
C GLY A 149 -15.27 -10.45 -1.03
N ARG A 150 -14.11 -11.01 -0.62
CA ARG A 150 -13.30 -10.62 0.54
C ARG A 150 -11.99 -9.99 0.08
N PRO A 151 -11.46 -8.98 0.79
CA PRO A 151 -10.08 -8.56 0.61
C PRO A 151 -9.11 -9.71 0.87
N LYS A 152 -8.18 -9.93 -0.04
CA LYS A 152 -7.18 -10.99 0.05
C LYS A 152 -5.79 -10.43 -0.12
N LEU A 153 -4.89 -10.77 0.80
CA LEU A 153 -3.46 -10.61 0.67
C LEU A 153 -2.84 -11.91 0.14
N GLY A 154 -1.98 -11.77 -0.84
CA GLY A 154 -1.19 -12.85 -1.40
C GLY A 154 -0.03 -12.29 -2.21
N TRP A 155 0.36 -12.98 -3.27
CA TRP A 155 1.46 -12.58 -4.12
C TRP A 155 1.19 -12.90 -5.59
N CYS A 156 1.90 -12.25 -6.48
CA CYS A 156 1.99 -12.56 -7.90
C CYS A 156 3.46 -12.71 -8.32
N TRP A 157 3.70 -13.26 -9.50
CA TRP A 157 5.04 -13.31 -10.07
C TRP A 157 5.42 -11.96 -10.68
N ALA A 158 6.63 -11.49 -10.42
CA ALA A 158 7.14 -10.20 -10.90
C ALA A 158 7.18 -10.07 -12.45
N GLY A 159 7.24 -11.18 -13.15
CA GLY A 159 7.26 -11.24 -14.62
C GLY A 159 5.89 -11.52 -15.26
N ASN A 160 4.81 -11.61 -14.49
CA ASN A 160 3.49 -11.94 -15.04
C ASN A 160 2.58 -10.72 -15.07
N PRO A 161 2.03 -10.32 -16.23
CA PRO A 161 1.01 -9.28 -16.32
C PRO A 161 -0.35 -9.83 -15.91
N HIS A 162 -1.20 -8.97 -15.35
CA HIS A 162 -2.57 -9.28 -15.02
C HIS A 162 -3.49 -8.13 -15.42
N THR A 163 -4.58 -8.42 -16.11
CA THR A 163 -5.55 -7.41 -16.58
C THR A 163 -6.36 -6.76 -15.45
N TRP A 164 -6.26 -7.32 -14.24
CA TRP A 164 -7.02 -6.90 -13.06
C TRP A 164 -6.13 -6.45 -11.89
N LEU A 165 -4.81 -6.42 -12.08
CA LEU A 165 -3.81 -6.09 -11.06
C LEU A 165 -2.93 -4.95 -11.57
N GLY A 166 -3.05 -3.78 -10.95
CA GLY A 166 -2.16 -2.63 -11.16
C GLY A 166 -0.94 -2.70 -10.23
N SER A 167 -0.16 -1.63 -10.19
CA SER A 167 1.00 -1.49 -9.30
C SER A 167 0.87 -0.19 -8.51
N ALA A 168 0.60 -0.30 -7.20
CA ALA A 168 0.33 0.85 -6.37
C ALA A 168 1.60 1.68 -6.07
N SER A 169 1.41 3.01 -6.03
CA SER A 169 2.48 3.98 -5.77
C SER A 169 1.98 5.15 -4.93
N CYS A 170 2.92 5.90 -4.36
CA CYS A 170 2.64 7.13 -3.61
C CYS A 170 3.57 8.27 -4.03
N GLY A 171 3.17 9.51 -3.72
CA GLY A 171 4.01 10.69 -3.88
C GLY A 171 5.10 10.81 -2.82
N GLY A 172 4.90 10.22 -1.63
CA GLY A 172 5.93 10.23 -0.59
C GLY A 172 5.45 9.77 0.78
N ARG A 173 6.45 9.63 1.66
CA ARG A 173 6.31 9.25 3.08
C ARG A 173 6.74 10.40 3.96
N ARG A 174 5.96 10.71 4.99
CA ARG A 174 6.28 11.77 5.96
C ARG A 174 6.22 11.20 7.37
N GLY A 175 7.35 11.24 8.08
CA GLY A 175 7.38 10.93 9.52
C GLY A 175 6.48 11.88 10.30
N LEU A 176 5.84 11.38 11.35
CA LEU A 176 5.12 12.24 12.28
C LEU A 176 6.17 12.92 13.16
N PRO A 177 6.02 14.24 13.46
CA PRO A 177 6.91 14.89 14.41
C PRO A 177 6.89 14.12 15.73
N ALA A 178 8.07 13.88 16.28
CA ALA A 178 8.18 13.32 17.62
C ALA A 178 7.38 14.23 18.56
N GLY A 179 6.32 13.71 19.14
CA GLY A 179 5.57 14.46 20.16
C GLY A 179 6.56 14.85 21.24
N ASN A 180 6.67 16.14 21.54
CA ASN A 180 7.38 16.59 22.74
C ASN A 180 6.83 15.77 23.89
N SER A 181 7.70 14.95 24.50
CA SER A 181 7.36 14.25 25.76
C SER A 181 6.83 15.29 26.73
N LEU A 182 5.58 15.14 27.15
CA LEU A 182 4.99 15.91 28.24
C LEU A 182 5.66 15.50 29.55
#